data_4e4d72e1cb9f45a3231be6bd79195d8a
#
_entry.id   4e4d72e1cb9f45a3231be6bd79195d8a
#
_cell.length_a   1.000
_cell.length_b   1.000
_cell.length_c   1.000
_cell.angle_alpha   90.00
_cell.angle_beta   90.00
_cell.angle_gamma   90.00
#
_symmetry.space_group_name_H-M   'P 1'
#
loop_
_entity.id
_entity.type
_entity.pdbx_description
1 polymer ?
#
loop_
_entity_poly.entity_id
_entity_poly.type
_entity_poly.pdbx_seq_one_letter_code
_entity_poly.pdbx_strand_id
1 'polypeptide(L)'
;MTGHRREANLSAFMKITKNIVFALSLGLVASTGADEVKILKVGTKPESVCRGFDGKLFVSIINAEEPGDGGINIIDGDKVKEFCRGMNSPKGLAFVGGFLVTADETTVWKVTKKGKVTKLAEKKDFPNEIEFLNDVAASRDKKSVYVTEMSSPGPMFDPDKERTLWPIGSKQDKELPRKGCVYKVTLDGKVTLAVPAGNKLMRFPNGVTVTGKKGEEILVMGDFFTGNIVAYNKEKFRVLAKGMRGADGVAFGPGAIYVSSWPLGKVWKYDRKAKKLTVLSDKFTTAADFFFDRKNKQLIIPDMLGGTLTFLPVE
;
A
#
# COMPACT_ATOMS: atom_id res chain seq x y z
N MET A 1 -23.60 -28.89 -8.76
CA MET A 1 -23.04 -29.08 -7.41
C MET A 1 -21.54 -28.67 -7.43
N THR A 2 -21.22 -27.37 -7.52
CA THR A 2 -19.84 -26.84 -7.48
C THR A 2 -19.85 -25.36 -7.06
N GLY A 3 -20.35 -25.05 -5.85
CA GLY A 3 -20.50 -23.67 -5.41
C GLY A 3 -19.94 -23.35 -4.01
N HIS A 4 -19.49 -24.33 -3.24
CA HIS A 4 -19.24 -24.12 -1.79
C HIS A 4 -17.77 -24.22 -1.33
N ARG A 5 -16.80 -24.33 -2.23
CA ARG A 5 -15.37 -24.47 -1.81
C ARG A 5 -14.51 -23.20 -1.90
N ARG A 6 -15.02 -22.09 -2.42
CA ARG A 6 -14.23 -20.86 -2.56
C ARG A 6 -14.26 -19.88 -1.36
N GLU A 7 -15.31 -19.94 -0.54
CA GLU A 7 -15.44 -19.03 0.63
C GLU A 7 -14.65 -19.48 1.87
N ALA A 8 -14.35 -20.79 1.99
CA ALA A 8 -13.68 -21.34 3.16
C ALA A 8 -12.20 -20.89 3.31
N ASN A 9 -11.53 -20.51 2.23
CA ASN A 9 -10.10 -20.15 2.28
C ASN A 9 -9.81 -18.72 2.73
N LEU A 10 -10.77 -17.79 2.65
CA LEU A 10 -10.58 -16.43 3.18
C LEU A 10 -10.70 -16.39 4.71
N SER A 11 -11.58 -17.23 5.28
CA SER A 11 -11.80 -17.26 6.73
C SER A 11 -10.64 -17.92 7.52
N ALA A 12 -9.91 -18.84 6.90
CA ALA A 12 -8.77 -19.50 7.53
C ALA A 12 -7.58 -18.56 7.75
N PHE A 13 -7.44 -17.53 6.91
CA PHE A 13 -6.36 -16.53 7.03
C PHE A 13 -6.56 -15.55 8.21
N MET A 14 -7.77 -15.49 8.77
CA MET A 14 -8.14 -14.50 9.80
C MET A 14 -8.29 -15.05 11.22
N LYS A 15 -8.18 -16.36 11.46
CA LYS A 15 -8.51 -16.95 12.77
C LYS A 15 -7.35 -17.22 13.72
N ILE A 16 -6.11 -16.89 13.38
CA ILE A 16 -4.96 -17.17 14.27
C ILE A 16 -4.39 -15.87 14.83
N THR A 17 -4.99 -15.31 15.83
CA THR A 17 -4.31 -14.47 16.84
C THR A 17 -5.18 -14.28 18.08
N LYS A 18 -5.24 -15.27 18.96
CA LYS A 18 -5.57 -15.04 20.36
C LYS A 18 -4.43 -15.57 21.22
N ASN A 19 -3.92 -14.68 22.08
CA ASN A 19 -3.04 -14.91 23.24
C ASN A 19 -1.53 -14.98 22.97
N ILE A 20 -0.87 -13.81 22.98
CA ILE A 20 0.47 -13.67 23.57
C ILE A 20 0.48 -12.35 24.37
N VAL A 21 0.46 -12.46 25.69
CA VAL A 21 0.73 -11.36 26.62
C VAL A 21 2.24 -11.25 26.77
N PHE A 22 2.85 -10.13 26.33
CA PHE A 22 4.26 -9.84 26.60
C PHE A 22 4.36 -8.89 27.79
N ALA A 23 5.06 -9.35 28.84
CA ALA A 23 5.49 -8.51 29.94
C ALA A 23 6.69 -7.67 29.52
N LEU A 24 6.59 -6.35 29.61
CA LEU A 24 7.70 -5.41 29.39
C LEU A 24 8.55 -5.30 30.67
N SER A 25 9.80 -5.73 30.60
CA SER A 25 10.83 -5.33 31.57
C SER A 25 11.52 -4.06 31.07
N LEU A 26 11.44 -2.98 31.84
CA LEU A 26 12.23 -1.75 31.62
C LEU A 26 13.70 -2.00 31.94
N GLY A 27 14.54 -2.03 30.93
CA GLY A 27 15.98 -1.92 31.08
C GLY A 27 16.44 -0.53 30.59
N LEU A 28 16.97 0.29 31.49
CA LEU A 28 17.64 1.54 31.17
C LEU A 28 18.95 1.23 30.41
N VAL A 29 19.01 1.59 29.13
CA VAL A 29 20.27 1.61 28.37
C VAL A 29 20.57 3.06 28.00
N ALA A 30 21.71 3.57 28.42
CA ALA A 30 22.21 4.88 28.09
C ALA A 30 22.41 5.03 26.57
N SER A 31 21.73 6.02 25.96
CA SER A 31 21.76 6.27 24.52
C SER A 31 22.97 7.14 24.17
N THR A 32 23.82 6.62 23.31
CA THR A 32 24.69 7.44 22.44
C THR A 32 23.85 7.91 21.27
N GLY A 33 23.70 9.21 21.13
CA GLY A 33 22.91 10.02 20.20
C GLY A 33 22.60 9.50 18.78
N ALA A 34 21.80 8.46 18.67
CA ALA A 34 20.99 8.21 17.48
C ALA A 34 19.57 8.69 17.81
N ASP A 35 19.03 9.62 17.06
CA ASP A 35 17.65 10.09 17.23
C ASP A 35 16.73 8.87 17.34
N GLU A 36 16.01 8.77 18.45
CA GLU A 36 15.11 7.65 18.73
C GLU A 36 13.99 7.65 17.67
N VAL A 37 13.85 6.54 16.93
CA VAL A 37 12.84 6.42 15.88
C VAL A 37 11.47 6.50 16.51
N LYS A 38 10.72 7.55 16.17
CA LYS A 38 9.36 7.75 16.69
C LYS A 38 8.43 6.65 16.18
N ILE A 39 7.70 6.01 17.09
CA ILE A 39 6.66 5.01 16.80
C ILE A 39 5.36 5.46 17.47
N LEU A 40 4.26 5.46 16.72
CA LEU A 40 2.94 5.88 17.17
C LEU A 40 1.91 4.78 16.94
N LYS A 41 1.17 4.38 17.97
CA LYS A 41 0.00 3.49 17.80
C LYS A 41 -1.12 4.24 17.10
N VAL A 42 -1.69 3.66 16.04
CA VAL A 42 -2.67 4.37 15.19
C VAL A 42 -3.97 3.61 14.94
N GLY A 43 -4.09 2.39 15.41
CA GLY A 43 -5.29 1.56 15.26
C GLY A 43 -4.97 0.16 14.74
N THR A 44 -6.01 -0.61 14.47
CA THR A 44 -5.90 -1.99 14.02
C THR A 44 -5.67 -2.04 12.51
N LYS A 45 -4.61 -2.71 12.08
CA LYS A 45 -4.24 -2.91 10.67
C LYS A 45 -4.17 -1.59 9.87
N PRO A 46 -3.30 -0.60 10.26
CA PRO A 46 -3.03 0.55 9.42
C PRO A 46 -2.36 0.10 8.12
N GLU A 47 -2.79 0.65 6.98
CA GLU A 47 -2.30 0.18 5.70
C GLU A 47 -1.56 1.26 4.91
N SER A 48 -2.13 2.45 4.78
CA SER A 48 -1.50 3.56 4.06
C SER A 48 -1.60 4.86 4.83
N VAL A 49 -0.69 5.80 4.54
CA VAL A 49 -0.65 7.10 5.20
C VAL A 49 -0.36 8.21 4.19
N CYS A 50 -1.07 9.33 4.30
CA CYS A 50 -0.78 10.51 3.49
C CYS A 50 -0.90 11.80 4.31
N ARG A 51 -0.33 12.89 3.78
CA ARG A 51 -0.55 14.24 4.28
C ARG A 51 -1.75 14.85 3.57
N GLY A 52 -2.78 15.24 4.33
CA GLY A 52 -4.05 15.71 3.80
C GLY A 52 -4.45 17.10 4.30
N PHE A 53 -5.71 17.25 4.70
CA PHE A 53 -6.28 18.52 5.16
C PHE A 53 -5.44 19.16 6.26
N ASP A 54 -5.27 20.47 6.16
CA ASP A 54 -4.54 21.32 7.12
C ASP A 54 -3.10 20.82 7.40
N GLY A 55 -2.52 20.05 6.46
CA GLY A 55 -1.19 19.49 6.57
C GLY A 55 -1.05 18.34 7.58
N LYS A 56 -2.15 17.82 8.13
CA LYS A 56 -2.18 16.69 9.05
C LYS A 56 -1.97 15.37 8.33
N LEU A 57 -1.57 14.34 9.07
CA LEU A 57 -1.46 12.98 8.56
C LEU A 57 -2.81 12.26 8.71
N PHE A 58 -3.12 11.46 7.71
CA PHE A 58 -4.28 10.58 7.67
C PHE A 58 -3.80 9.18 7.39
N VAL A 59 -4.36 8.20 8.07
CA VAL A 59 -3.98 6.79 7.94
C VAL A 59 -5.22 5.94 7.71
N SER A 60 -5.21 5.10 6.69
CA SER A 60 -6.26 4.12 6.45
C SER A 60 -6.16 2.98 7.45
N ILE A 61 -7.29 2.57 8.00
CA ILE A 61 -7.41 1.53 9.02
C ILE A 61 -8.36 0.46 8.50
N ILE A 62 -7.81 -0.73 8.29
CA ILE A 62 -8.61 -1.86 7.76
C ILE A 62 -9.57 -2.40 8.81
N ASN A 63 -9.16 -2.51 10.08
CA ASN A 63 -9.84 -3.26 11.16
C ASN A 63 -10.13 -4.72 10.75
N ALA A 64 -11.17 -4.95 9.92
CA ALA A 64 -11.60 -6.23 9.38
C ALA A 64 -12.09 -7.22 10.46
N GLU A 65 -12.85 -6.72 11.41
CA GLU A 65 -13.61 -7.54 12.36
C GLU A 65 -15.06 -7.69 11.89
N GLU A 66 -15.65 -6.57 11.35
CA GLU A 66 -17.00 -6.55 10.81
C GLU A 66 -17.07 -5.72 9.52
N PRO A 67 -18.05 -5.97 8.63
CA PRO A 67 -18.27 -5.13 7.45
C PRO A 67 -18.54 -3.67 7.84
N GLY A 68 -17.81 -2.73 7.22
CA GLY A 68 -17.99 -1.30 7.44
C GLY A 68 -17.21 -0.73 8.62
N ASP A 69 -16.43 -1.51 9.33
CA ASP A 69 -15.62 -1.06 10.47
C ASP A 69 -14.31 -0.37 10.07
N GLY A 70 -13.90 -0.55 8.83
CA GLY A 70 -12.75 0.13 8.25
C GLY A 70 -12.98 1.62 8.04
N GLY A 71 -11.89 2.40 8.01
CA GLY A 71 -11.98 3.85 7.85
C GLY A 71 -10.65 4.57 7.82
N ILE A 72 -10.67 5.82 8.21
CA ILE A 72 -9.48 6.67 8.24
C ILE A 72 -9.35 7.29 9.62
N ASN A 73 -8.14 7.27 10.18
CA ASN A 73 -7.78 8.03 11.36
C ASN A 73 -6.97 9.27 10.98
N ILE A 74 -7.12 10.35 11.75
CA ILE A 74 -6.34 11.59 11.64
C ILE A 74 -5.32 11.67 12.76
N ILE A 75 -4.13 12.16 12.44
CA ILE A 75 -3.04 12.35 13.39
C ILE A 75 -2.71 13.84 13.49
N ASP A 76 -2.80 14.36 14.70
CA ASP A 76 -2.50 15.75 15.06
C ASP A 76 -1.45 15.77 16.18
N GLY A 77 -0.19 15.99 15.83
CA GLY A 77 0.94 15.74 16.72
C GLY A 77 1.05 14.27 17.07
N ASP A 78 0.86 13.92 18.34
CA ASP A 78 0.84 12.53 18.84
C ASP A 78 -0.58 12.02 19.11
N LYS A 79 -1.60 12.85 18.86
CA LYS A 79 -3.00 12.49 19.07
C LYS A 79 -3.57 11.83 17.83
N VAL A 80 -4.06 10.61 18.00
CA VAL A 80 -4.75 9.84 16.98
C VAL A 80 -6.24 9.88 17.28
N LYS A 81 -7.05 10.20 16.28
CA LYS A 81 -8.51 10.25 16.39
C LYS A 81 -9.14 9.60 15.17
N GLU A 82 -10.32 9.05 15.34
CA GLU A 82 -11.16 8.65 14.23
C GLU A 82 -11.52 9.89 13.38
N PHE A 83 -11.39 9.75 12.05
CA PHE A 83 -11.83 10.78 11.10
C PHE A 83 -13.10 10.36 10.37
N CYS A 84 -13.18 9.12 9.90
CA CYS A 84 -14.39 8.54 9.32
C CYS A 84 -14.33 7.00 9.33
N ARG A 85 -15.51 6.37 9.21
CA ARG A 85 -15.72 4.92 9.09
C ARG A 85 -16.72 4.62 7.96
N GLY A 86 -17.06 3.35 7.79
CA GLY A 86 -18.05 2.87 6.81
C GLY A 86 -17.44 2.26 5.56
N MET A 87 -16.17 1.88 5.61
CA MET A 87 -15.45 1.14 4.56
C MET A 87 -15.15 -0.28 5.06
N ASN A 88 -14.92 -1.23 4.15
CA ASN A 88 -14.63 -2.61 4.57
C ASN A 88 -13.14 -2.83 4.84
N SER A 89 -12.31 -2.50 3.86
CA SER A 89 -10.87 -2.78 3.89
C SER A 89 -10.10 -1.67 3.16
N PRO A 90 -10.18 -0.39 3.63
CA PRO A 90 -9.52 0.72 2.96
C PRO A 90 -8.00 0.55 3.02
N LYS A 91 -7.36 0.63 1.85
CA LYS A 91 -5.93 0.42 1.65
C LYS A 91 -5.24 1.73 1.27
N GLY A 92 -4.66 1.80 0.09
CA GLY A 92 -3.94 2.97 -0.39
C GLY A 92 -4.70 4.27 -0.19
N LEU A 93 -4.00 5.34 0.21
CA LEU A 93 -4.60 6.61 0.59
C LEU A 93 -3.88 7.80 -0.04
N ALA A 94 -4.60 8.63 -0.81
CA ALA A 94 -4.06 9.83 -1.41
C ALA A 94 -4.89 11.07 -1.09
N PHE A 95 -4.23 12.23 -1.01
CA PHE A 95 -4.89 13.54 -0.95
C PHE A 95 -4.83 14.22 -2.33
N VAL A 96 -5.99 14.45 -2.93
CA VAL A 96 -6.10 14.95 -4.30
C VAL A 96 -7.30 15.88 -4.45
N GLY A 97 -7.11 17.04 -5.06
CA GLY A 97 -8.19 17.99 -5.38
C GLY A 97 -9.02 18.45 -4.18
N GLY A 98 -8.46 18.41 -2.95
CA GLY A 98 -9.17 18.77 -1.73
C GLY A 98 -10.02 17.63 -1.12
N PHE A 99 -9.72 16.38 -1.48
CA PHE A 99 -10.34 15.16 -0.95
C PHE A 99 -9.29 14.14 -0.54
N LEU A 100 -9.61 13.29 0.44
CA LEU A 100 -8.95 12.01 0.59
C LEU A 100 -9.63 11.00 -0.33
N VAL A 101 -8.82 10.18 -1.00
CA VAL A 101 -9.31 9.09 -1.85
C VAL A 101 -8.58 7.80 -1.43
N THR A 102 -9.34 6.72 -1.25
CA THR A 102 -8.81 5.41 -0.86
C THR A 102 -9.45 4.29 -1.67
N ALA A 103 -8.69 3.23 -1.93
CA ALA A 103 -9.19 1.99 -2.52
C ALA A 103 -9.64 1.02 -1.41
N ASP A 104 -10.69 0.25 -1.68
CA ASP A 104 -11.27 -0.70 -0.74
C ASP A 104 -11.80 -1.90 -1.53
N GLU A 105 -10.93 -2.89 -1.73
CA GLU A 105 -11.19 -4.12 -2.50
C GLU A 105 -11.79 -3.88 -3.90
N THR A 106 -13.07 -3.54 -3.99
CA THR A 106 -13.78 -3.32 -5.26
C THR A 106 -14.44 -1.95 -5.36
N THR A 107 -14.11 -1.04 -4.45
CA THR A 107 -14.68 0.32 -4.39
C THR A 107 -13.57 1.35 -4.22
N VAL A 108 -13.69 2.47 -4.91
CA VAL A 108 -12.87 3.66 -4.64
C VAL A 108 -13.74 4.67 -3.91
N TRP A 109 -13.27 5.11 -2.73
CA TRP A 109 -13.98 6.06 -1.88
C TRP A 109 -13.38 7.44 -1.96
N LYS A 110 -14.24 8.46 -1.83
CA LYS A 110 -13.87 9.86 -1.70
C LYS A 110 -14.38 10.41 -0.37
N VAL A 111 -13.49 11.07 0.38
CA VAL A 111 -13.80 11.60 1.71
C VAL A 111 -13.55 13.10 1.75
N THR A 112 -14.54 13.87 2.22
CA THR A 112 -14.45 15.32 2.35
C THR A 112 -13.73 15.74 3.63
N LYS A 113 -13.36 17.03 3.75
CA LYS A 113 -12.77 17.62 4.98
C LYS A 113 -13.64 17.43 6.23
N LYS A 114 -14.94 17.20 6.07
CA LYS A 114 -15.89 16.96 7.18
C LYS A 114 -16.08 15.47 7.50
N GLY A 115 -15.26 14.57 6.89
CA GLY A 115 -15.36 13.12 7.09
C GLY A 115 -16.53 12.46 6.34
N LYS A 116 -17.25 13.17 5.45
CA LYS A 116 -18.30 12.53 4.65
C LYS A 116 -17.68 11.60 3.63
N VAL A 117 -18.00 10.30 3.73
CA VAL A 117 -17.58 9.22 2.85
C VAL A 117 -18.60 9.06 1.72
N THR A 118 -18.11 8.97 0.48
CA THR A 118 -18.94 8.72 -0.71
C THR A 118 -18.21 7.79 -1.67
N LYS A 119 -18.92 6.88 -2.32
CA LYS A 119 -18.37 6.05 -3.39
C LYS A 119 -18.00 6.93 -4.57
N LEU A 120 -16.78 6.78 -5.07
CA LEU A 120 -16.29 7.46 -6.26
C LEU A 120 -16.40 6.57 -7.50
N ALA A 121 -16.10 5.26 -7.34
CA ALA A 121 -16.29 4.24 -8.35
C ALA A 121 -16.55 2.89 -7.68
N GLU A 122 -17.37 2.06 -8.29
CA GLU A 122 -17.74 0.71 -7.82
C GLU A 122 -17.42 -0.32 -8.92
N LYS A 123 -17.43 -1.60 -8.58
CA LYS A 123 -17.09 -2.71 -9.47
C LYS A 123 -17.69 -2.58 -10.88
N LYS A 124 -18.93 -2.13 -11.01
CA LYS A 124 -19.64 -1.95 -12.29
C LYS A 124 -19.08 -0.83 -13.19
N ASP A 125 -18.33 0.12 -12.61
CA ASP A 125 -17.81 1.30 -13.32
C ASP A 125 -16.44 1.00 -13.98
N PHE A 126 -15.83 -0.15 -13.65
CA PHE A 126 -14.55 -0.57 -14.19
C PHE A 126 -14.74 -1.32 -15.53
N PRO A 127 -13.88 -1.07 -16.53
CA PRO A 127 -13.99 -1.71 -17.84
C PRO A 127 -13.68 -3.21 -17.85
N ASN A 128 -12.99 -3.71 -16.81
CA ASN A 128 -12.68 -5.12 -16.61
C ASN A 128 -13.17 -5.58 -15.25
N GLU A 129 -13.28 -6.89 -15.06
CA GLU A 129 -13.54 -7.46 -13.74
C GLU A 129 -12.38 -7.11 -12.79
N ILE A 130 -12.71 -6.59 -11.62
CA ILE A 130 -11.78 -6.28 -10.55
C ILE A 130 -11.97 -7.22 -9.37
N GLU A 131 -10.86 -7.58 -8.71
CA GLU A 131 -10.84 -8.50 -7.57
C GLU A 131 -10.27 -7.84 -6.31
N PHE A 132 -9.22 -6.98 -6.46
CA PHE A 132 -8.51 -6.44 -5.32
C PHE A 132 -7.82 -5.12 -5.67
N LEU A 133 -8.57 -4.03 -5.60
CA LEU A 133 -7.99 -2.68 -5.66
C LEU A 133 -7.11 -2.48 -4.42
N ASN A 134 -5.92 -1.93 -4.62
CA ASN A 134 -4.96 -1.78 -3.53
C ASN A 134 -4.51 -0.33 -3.35
N ASP A 135 -3.50 0.15 -4.04
CA ASP A 135 -2.91 1.46 -3.78
C ASP A 135 -3.49 2.57 -4.66
N VAL A 136 -3.35 3.80 -4.16
CA VAL A 136 -3.89 5.02 -4.78
C VAL A 136 -2.85 6.13 -4.83
N ALA A 137 -2.56 6.62 -6.03
CA ALA A 137 -1.68 7.77 -6.22
C ALA A 137 -2.36 8.95 -6.92
N ALA A 138 -2.18 10.17 -6.39
CA ALA A 138 -2.71 11.38 -7.00
C ALA A 138 -2.06 11.69 -8.35
N SER A 139 -2.85 12.03 -9.38
CA SER A 139 -2.36 12.56 -10.64
C SER A 139 -1.69 13.93 -10.46
N ARG A 140 -0.80 14.29 -11.38
CA ARG A 140 -0.05 15.57 -11.32
C ARG A 140 -0.94 16.80 -11.49
N ASP A 141 -2.06 16.64 -12.17
CA ASP A 141 -3.05 17.72 -12.33
C ASP A 141 -4.02 17.82 -11.15
N LYS A 142 -3.94 16.90 -10.20
CA LYS A 142 -4.81 16.81 -8.99
C LYS A 142 -6.30 16.66 -9.31
N LYS A 143 -6.65 16.13 -10.48
CA LYS A 143 -8.05 15.92 -10.91
C LYS A 143 -8.48 14.46 -10.91
N SER A 144 -7.53 13.54 -10.71
CA SER A 144 -7.75 12.10 -10.73
C SER A 144 -6.76 11.38 -9.82
N VAL A 145 -7.02 10.11 -9.62
CA VAL A 145 -6.10 9.16 -8.99
C VAL A 145 -5.79 8.01 -9.93
N TYR A 146 -4.64 7.40 -9.75
CA TYR A 146 -4.30 6.09 -10.28
C TYR A 146 -4.51 5.06 -9.19
N VAL A 147 -5.20 3.96 -9.54
CA VAL A 147 -5.57 2.89 -8.59
C VAL A 147 -5.05 1.58 -9.15
N THR A 148 -4.29 0.84 -8.36
CA THR A 148 -3.81 -0.48 -8.73
C THR A 148 -4.88 -1.54 -8.52
N GLU A 149 -5.03 -2.44 -9.49
CA GLU A 149 -5.75 -3.70 -9.38
C GLU A 149 -4.71 -4.82 -9.30
N MET A 150 -4.54 -5.36 -8.11
CA MET A 150 -3.47 -6.33 -7.84
C MET A 150 -3.90 -7.78 -8.16
N SER A 151 -5.19 -8.03 -8.40
CA SER A 151 -5.81 -9.35 -8.35
C SER A 151 -5.78 -9.95 -6.93
N SER A 152 -6.51 -11.02 -6.70
CA SER A 152 -6.58 -11.65 -5.37
C SER A 152 -5.19 -12.10 -4.87
N PRO A 153 -4.73 -11.66 -3.69
CA PRO A 153 -3.40 -12.00 -3.18
C PRO A 153 -3.28 -13.45 -2.68
N GLY A 154 -4.37 -14.06 -2.23
CA GLY A 154 -4.34 -15.39 -1.61
C GLY A 154 -3.57 -16.45 -2.39
N PRO A 155 -3.80 -16.62 -3.71
CA PRO A 155 -3.09 -17.60 -4.52
C PRO A 155 -1.57 -17.40 -4.63
N MET A 156 -1.04 -16.22 -4.28
CA MET A 156 0.39 -15.92 -4.34
C MET A 156 1.19 -16.55 -3.20
N PHE A 157 0.52 -16.93 -2.12
CA PHE A 157 1.15 -17.40 -0.89
C PHE A 157 1.12 -18.93 -0.78
N ASP A 158 2.17 -19.47 -0.17
CA ASP A 158 2.25 -20.85 0.28
C ASP A 158 1.37 -21.01 1.53
N PRO A 159 0.27 -21.78 1.48
CA PRO A 159 -0.65 -21.91 2.62
C PRO A 159 -0.04 -22.61 3.83
N ASP A 160 1.05 -23.33 3.64
CA ASP A 160 1.74 -24.07 4.71
C ASP A 160 2.84 -23.21 5.38
N LYS A 161 3.09 -22.00 4.88
CA LYS A 161 4.14 -21.11 5.39
C LYS A 161 3.62 -19.68 5.53
N GLU A 162 3.59 -19.22 6.76
CA GLU A 162 3.11 -17.87 7.08
C GLU A 162 3.78 -16.81 6.20
N ARG A 163 2.96 -16.01 5.51
CA ARG A 163 3.37 -14.85 4.67
C ARG A 163 4.48 -15.16 3.65
N THR A 164 4.60 -16.42 3.22
CA THR A 164 5.63 -16.83 2.27
C THR A 164 5.07 -16.90 0.85
N LEU A 165 5.59 -16.06 -0.04
CA LEU A 165 5.24 -16.10 -1.47
C LEU A 165 5.86 -17.33 -2.15
N TRP A 166 5.13 -17.98 -3.06
CA TRP A 166 5.64 -19.09 -3.86
C TRP A 166 6.96 -18.70 -4.56
N PRO A 167 7.93 -19.61 -4.67
CA PRO A 167 9.17 -19.35 -5.40
C PRO A 167 8.88 -18.95 -6.86
N ILE A 168 9.63 -17.96 -7.37
CA ILE A 168 9.57 -17.57 -8.77
C ILE A 168 10.04 -18.75 -9.64
N GLY A 169 9.26 -19.05 -10.69
CA GLY A 169 9.51 -20.19 -11.58
C GLY A 169 8.88 -21.51 -11.12
N SER A 170 8.26 -21.56 -9.92
CA SER A 170 7.53 -22.74 -9.45
C SER A 170 6.30 -23.05 -10.32
N LYS A 171 5.69 -24.22 -10.11
CA LYS A 171 4.42 -24.59 -10.76
C LYS A 171 3.33 -23.56 -10.40
N GLN A 172 3.21 -23.23 -9.13
CA GLN A 172 2.22 -22.26 -8.61
C GLN A 172 2.40 -20.88 -9.24
N ASP A 173 3.64 -20.37 -9.36
CA ASP A 173 3.91 -19.11 -10.05
C ASP A 173 3.41 -19.11 -11.50
N LYS A 174 3.57 -20.21 -12.23
CA LYS A 174 3.14 -20.32 -13.64
C LYS A 174 1.60 -20.34 -13.78
N GLU A 175 0.89 -20.81 -12.76
CA GLU A 175 -0.56 -20.88 -12.69
C GLU A 175 -1.20 -19.56 -12.20
N LEU A 176 -0.43 -18.64 -11.63
CA LEU A 176 -0.95 -17.35 -11.16
C LEU A 176 -1.53 -16.51 -12.31
N PRO A 177 -2.64 -15.81 -12.08
CA PRO A 177 -3.26 -14.95 -13.09
C PRO A 177 -2.33 -13.78 -13.46
N ARG A 178 -2.59 -13.18 -14.63
CA ARG A 178 -1.91 -11.97 -15.11
C ARG A 178 -2.93 -10.87 -15.36
N LYS A 179 -3.80 -10.62 -14.38
CA LYS A 179 -4.89 -9.66 -14.47
C LYS A 179 -4.54 -8.28 -13.93
N GLY A 180 -3.43 -8.16 -13.17
CA GLY A 180 -3.03 -6.90 -12.56
C GLY A 180 -2.87 -5.77 -13.57
N CYS A 181 -3.44 -4.61 -13.25
CA CYS A 181 -3.48 -3.43 -14.09
C CYS A 181 -3.56 -2.16 -13.23
N VAL A 182 -3.60 -0.99 -13.86
CA VAL A 182 -3.83 0.28 -13.17
C VAL A 182 -4.96 1.03 -13.86
N TYR A 183 -5.89 1.53 -13.07
CA TYR A 183 -6.95 2.40 -13.54
C TYR A 183 -6.67 3.85 -13.21
N LYS A 184 -7.19 4.77 -14.03
CA LYS A 184 -7.29 6.18 -13.71
C LYS A 184 -8.74 6.49 -13.38
N VAL A 185 -8.98 7.04 -12.18
CA VAL A 185 -10.31 7.41 -11.70
C VAL A 185 -10.33 8.92 -11.48
N THR A 186 -11.21 9.63 -12.19
CA THR A 186 -11.38 11.08 -12.03
C THR A 186 -12.20 11.41 -10.79
N LEU A 187 -12.10 12.63 -10.24
CA LEU A 187 -12.84 13.01 -9.02
C LEU A 187 -14.37 13.12 -9.22
N ASP A 188 -14.86 13.00 -10.45
CA ASP A 188 -16.28 12.86 -10.81
C ASP A 188 -16.70 11.40 -11.09
N GLY A 189 -15.79 10.43 -10.93
CA GLY A 189 -16.09 8.99 -10.97
C GLY A 189 -15.86 8.31 -12.31
N LYS A 190 -15.35 8.98 -13.35
CA LYS A 190 -15.02 8.32 -14.61
C LYS A 190 -13.78 7.43 -14.46
N VAL A 191 -13.92 6.16 -14.82
CA VAL A 191 -12.84 5.16 -14.79
C VAL A 191 -12.32 4.88 -16.20
N THR A 192 -11.00 4.83 -16.34
CA THR A 192 -10.31 4.44 -17.57
C THR A 192 -9.12 3.55 -17.26
N LEU A 193 -8.80 2.62 -18.16
CA LEU A 193 -7.59 1.79 -18.04
C LEU A 193 -6.35 2.64 -18.36
N ALA A 194 -5.43 2.74 -17.39
CA ALA A 194 -4.19 3.51 -17.51
C ALA A 194 -2.98 2.63 -17.83
N VAL A 195 -2.89 1.44 -17.23
CA VAL A 195 -1.86 0.44 -17.50
C VAL A 195 -2.53 -0.89 -17.77
N PRO A 196 -2.34 -1.49 -18.96
CA PRO A 196 -3.01 -2.74 -19.32
C PRO A 196 -2.44 -3.93 -18.52
N ALA A 197 -3.30 -4.93 -18.30
CA ALA A 197 -2.93 -6.22 -17.76
C ALA A 197 -2.10 -7.06 -18.74
N GLY A 198 -1.59 -8.21 -18.27
CA GLY A 198 -0.95 -9.23 -19.10
C GLY A 198 0.56 -9.04 -19.31
N ASN A 199 1.16 -7.95 -18.84
CA ASN A 199 2.60 -7.74 -18.97
C ASN A 199 3.38 -8.59 -17.98
N LYS A 200 4.39 -9.32 -18.46
CA LYS A 200 5.24 -10.19 -17.63
C LYS A 200 6.14 -9.44 -16.63
N LEU A 201 6.36 -8.14 -16.82
CA LEU A 201 7.16 -7.30 -15.94
C LEU A 201 6.35 -6.74 -14.78
N MET A 202 5.02 -6.66 -14.95
CA MET A 202 4.06 -6.13 -13.98
C MET A 202 2.84 -7.03 -13.96
N ARG A 203 2.79 -7.93 -13.00
CA ARG A 203 1.71 -8.94 -12.87
C ARG A 203 0.74 -8.63 -11.76
N PHE A 204 1.27 -8.11 -10.65
CA PHE A 204 0.55 -7.85 -9.41
C PHE A 204 0.97 -6.46 -8.87
N PRO A 205 0.56 -5.36 -9.55
CA PRO A 205 0.88 -4.01 -9.10
C PRO A 205 0.22 -3.75 -7.75
N ASN A 206 1.03 -3.51 -6.73
CA ASN A 206 0.58 -3.07 -5.43
C ASN A 206 0.84 -1.57 -5.30
N GLY A 207 1.92 -1.13 -4.66
CA GLY A 207 2.24 0.28 -4.53
C GLY A 207 2.39 1.01 -5.87
N VAL A 208 1.85 2.21 -5.97
CA VAL A 208 1.98 3.08 -7.13
C VAL A 208 2.37 4.50 -6.75
N THR A 209 3.29 5.09 -7.48
CA THR A 209 3.62 6.52 -7.37
C THR A 209 3.70 7.20 -8.73
N VAL A 210 3.37 8.49 -8.77
CA VAL A 210 3.36 9.28 -9.99
C VAL A 210 4.56 10.23 -10.03
N THR A 211 5.35 10.16 -11.09
CA THR A 211 6.46 11.06 -11.37
C THR A 211 6.31 11.71 -12.76
N GLY A 212 7.30 12.51 -13.18
CA GLY A 212 7.20 13.27 -14.43
C GLY A 212 6.48 14.60 -14.27
N LYS A 213 6.13 15.23 -15.39
CA LYS A 213 5.40 16.51 -15.46
C LYS A 213 3.91 16.25 -15.66
N LYS A 214 3.09 17.27 -15.41
CA LYS A 214 1.67 17.26 -15.80
C LYS A 214 1.54 17.01 -17.31
N GLY A 215 0.72 16.04 -17.71
CA GLY A 215 0.55 15.61 -19.10
C GLY A 215 1.62 14.64 -19.62
N GLU A 216 2.73 14.45 -18.88
CA GLU A 216 3.79 13.48 -19.19
C GLU A 216 4.07 12.62 -17.95
N GLU A 217 3.02 12.10 -17.37
CA GLU A 217 3.10 11.31 -16.14
C GLU A 217 3.77 9.96 -16.40
N ILE A 218 4.61 9.56 -15.46
CA ILE A 218 5.23 8.25 -15.41
C ILE A 218 4.70 7.56 -14.17
N LEU A 219 4.03 6.44 -14.36
CA LEU A 219 3.60 5.59 -13.25
C LEU A 219 4.75 4.67 -12.86
N VAL A 220 5.06 4.62 -11.58
CA VAL A 220 6.05 3.68 -11.06
C VAL A 220 5.37 2.81 -10.03
N MET A 221 5.45 1.51 -10.25
CA MET A 221 4.70 0.50 -9.51
C MET A 221 5.66 -0.55 -8.94
N GLY A 222 5.33 -1.04 -7.76
CA GLY A 222 5.91 -2.25 -7.19
C GLY A 222 5.11 -3.48 -7.60
N ASP A 223 5.77 -4.47 -8.19
CA ASP A 223 5.14 -5.78 -8.39
C ASP A 223 5.31 -6.61 -7.13
N PHE A 224 4.19 -6.90 -6.48
CA PHE A 224 4.18 -7.58 -5.19
C PHE A 224 4.82 -8.98 -5.27
N PHE A 225 4.51 -9.75 -6.30
CA PHE A 225 4.98 -11.12 -6.40
C PHE A 225 6.45 -11.20 -6.84
N THR A 226 6.84 -10.46 -7.89
CA THR A 226 8.20 -10.55 -8.44
C THR A 226 9.21 -9.68 -7.72
N GLY A 227 8.76 -8.61 -7.05
CA GLY A 227 9.63 -7.59 -6.44
C GLY A 227 10.34 -6.71 -7.46
N ASN A 228 9.78 -6.60 -8.66
CA ASN A 228 10.22 -5.63 -9.65
C ASN A 228 9.62 -4.25 -9.34
N ILE A 229 10.41 -3.21 -9.52
CA ILE A 229 9.93 -1.84 -9.59
C ILE A 229 9.92 -1.42 -11.03
N VAL A 230 8.73 -1.11 -11.55
CA VAL A 230 8.49 -0.93 -12.99
C VAL A 230 7.92 0.46 -13.25
N ALA A 231 8.54 1.18 -14.18
CA ALA A 231 8.00 2.41 -14.74
C ALA A 231 7.17 2.11 -15.98
N TYR A 232 6.05 2.82 -16.11
CA TYR A 232 5.19 2.81 -17.29
C TYR A 232 4.96 4.22 -17.80
N ASN A 233 5.25 4.44 -19.07
CA ASN A 233 4.99 5.70 -19.76
C ASN A 233 4.89 5.46 -21.26
N LYS A 234 3.95 6.14 -21.94
CA LYS A 234 3.76 6.02 -23.39
C LYS A 234 3.74 4.57 -23.88
N GLU A 235 2.92 3.74 -23.19
CA GLU A 235 2.73 2.31 -23.48
C GLU A 235 3.99 1.42 -23.34
N LYS A 236 5.04 1.94 -22.70
CA LYS A 236 6.30 1.20 -22.50
C LYS A 236 6.54 0.89 -21.02
N PHE A 237 6.85 -0.37 -20.76
CA PHE A 237 7.29 -0.85 -19.46
C PHE A 237 8.80 -0.86 -19.37
N ARG A 238 9.35 -0.40 -18.25
CA ARG A 238 10.79 -0.42 -17.98
C ARG A 238 11.03 -0.79 -16.52
N VAL A 239 11.81 -1.85 -16.28
CA VAL A 239 12.26 -2.23 -14.93
C VAL A 239 13.30 -1.22 -14.47
N LEU A 240 13.05 -0.61 -13.30
CA LEU A 240 13.96 0.34 -12.64
C LEU A 240 14.85 -0.36 -11.62
N ALA A 241 14.31 -1.33 -10.87
CA ALA A 241 14.99 -2.08 -9.84
C ALA A 241 14.32 -3.45 -9.66
N LYS A 242 15.01 -4.39 -8.96
CA LYS A 242 14.55 -5.76 -8.70
C LYS A 242 14.94 -6.20 -7.30
N GLY A 243 14.36 -7.32 -6.85
CA GLY A 243 14.77 -8.00 -5.62
C GLY A 243 14.00 -7.59 -4.37
N MET A 244 12.93 -6.79 -4.51
CA MET A 244 12.12 -6.31 -3.40
C MET A 244 10.78 -7.05 -3.37
N ARG A 245 10.82 -8.38 -3.16
CA ARG A 245 9.61 -9.22 -3.12
C ARG A 245 8.64 -8.77 -2.04
N GLY A 246 7.36 -8.87 -2.34
CA GLY A 246 6.32 -8.35 -1.49
C GLY A 246 6.25 -6.81 -1.50
N ALA A 247 6.76 -6.18 -2.59
CA ALA A 247 6.75 -4.73 -2.73
C ALA A 247 5.34 -4.19 -2.50
N ASP A 248 5.21 -3.36 -1.48
CA ASP A 248 3.97 -2.71 -1.07
C ASP A 248 4.05 -1.23 -1.45
N GLY A 249 4.41 -0.33 -0.56
CA GLY A 249 4.60 1.08 -0.90
C GLY A 249 5.84 1.35 -1.77
N VAL A 250 5.75 2.34 -2.66
CA VAL A 250 6.84 2.81 -3.52
C VAL A 250 6.90 4.33 -3.55
N ALA A 251 8.05 4.93 -3.24
CA ALA A 251 8.24 6.37 -3.34
C ALA A 251 9.59 6.77 -3.96
N PHE A 252 9.60 7.94 -4.61
CA PHE A 252 10.83 8.57 -5.12
C PHE A 252 11.36 9.61 -4.15
N GLY A 253 12.62 9.41 -3.74
CA GLY A 253 13.44 10.41 -3.08
C GLY A 253 14.52 11.01 -3.96
N PRO A 254 15.32 11.96 -3.45
CA PRO A 254 16.50 12.45 -4.13
C PRO A 254 17.49 11.31 -4.40
N GLY A 255 17.73 11.00 -5.67
CA GLY A 255 18.66 9.94 -6.08
C GLY A 255 18.22 8.50 -5.78
N ALA A 256 17.13 8.26 -5.06
CA ALA A 256 16.73 6.95 -4.57
C ALA A 256 15.29 6.58 -4.91
N ILE A 257 14.99 5.28 -4.84
CA ILE A 257 13.64 4.71 -4.76
C ILE A 257 13.56 4.00 -3.40
N TYR A 258 12.51 4.31 -2.64
CA TYR A 258 12.19 3.62 -1.40
C TYR A 258 11.05 2.63 -1.64
N VAL A 259 11.13 1.46 -1.03
CA VAL A 259 10.14 0.38 -1.19
C VAL A 259 9.95 -0.31 0.14
N SER A 260 8.71 -0.51 0.56
CA SER A 260 8.34 -1.39 1.67
C SER A 260 7.98 -2.79 1.17
N SER A 261 7.97 -3.75 2.07
CA SER A 261 7.51 -5.11 1.80
C SER A 261 6.63 -5.59 2.92
N TRP A 262 5.38 -5.84 2.59
CA TRP A 262 4.42 -6.34 3.56
C TRP A 262 4.82 -7.71 4.14
N PRO A 263 5.09 -8.77 3.34
CA PRO A 263 5.37 -10.10 3.91
C PRO A 263 6.71 -10.21 4.60
N LEU A 264 7.70 -9.40 4.22
CA LEU A 264 9.05 -9.48 4.77
C LEU A 264 9.31 -8.50 5.91
N GLY A 265 8.39 -7.57 6.21
CA GLY A 265 8.58 -6.53 7.22
C GLY A 265 9.81 -5.64 6.95
N LYS A 266 10.16 -5.44 5.68
CA LYS A 266 11.38 -4.74 5.26
C LYS A 266 11.09 -3.43 4.56
N VAL A 267 12.05 -2.51 4.67
CA VAL A 267 12.08 -1.28 3.89
C VAL A 267 13.45 -1.16 3.23
N TRP A 268 13.47 -0.87 1.93
CA TRP A 268 14.68 -0.72 1.15
C TRP A 268 14.84 0.68 0.59
N LYS A 269 16.12 1.05 0.38
CA LYS A 269 16.58 2.16 -0.45
C LYS A 269 17.32 1.60 -1.65
N TYR A 270 16.87 1.92 -2.85
CA TYR A 270 17.60 1.65 -4.08
C TYR A 270 18.24 2.95 -4.58
N ASP A 271 19.58 3.04 -4.47
CA ASP A 271 20.34 4.15 -5.05
C ASP A 271 20.36 4.01 -6.57
N ARG A 272 19.79 5.00 -7.26
CA ARG A 272 19.64 4.95 -8.73
C ARG A 272 20.95 5.19 -9.48
N LYS A 273 21.90 5.92 -8.89
CA LYS A 273 23.23 6.19 -9.47
C LYS A 273 24.17 5.00 -9.27
N ALA A 274 24.27 4.54 -8.04
CA ALA A 274 25.11 3.40 -7.69
C ALA A 274 24.49 2.04 -8.12
N LYS A 275 23.18 2.00 -8.45
CA LYS A 275 22.40 0.78 -8.70
C LYS A 275 22.47 -0.21 -7.55
N LYS A 276 22.54 0.31 -6.31
CA LYS A 276 22.72 -0.47 -5.09
C LYS A 276 21.41 -0.52 -4.29
N LEU A 277 21.03 -1.73 -3.90
CA LEU A 277 19.93 -1.99 -2.97
C LEU A 277 20.49 -2.09 -1.55
N THR A 278 19.87 -1.38 -0.60
CA THR A 278 20.23 -1.38 0.81
C THR A 278 18.97 -1.56 1.65
N VAL A 279 19.03 -2.41 2.67
CA VAL A 279 17.97 -2.51 3.68
C VAL A 279 18.10 -1.33 4.63
N LEU A 280 17.05 -0.52 4.76
CA LEU A 280 16.96 0.57 5.73
C LEU A 280 16.44 0.07 7.08
N SER A 281 15.50 -0.85 7.06
CA SER A 281 14.94 -1.50 8.24
C SER A 281 14.37 -2.88 7.88
N ASP A 282 14.46 -3.80 8.81
CA ASP A 282 13.86 -5.15 8.78
C ASP A 282 13.12 -5.45 10.09
N LYS A 283 12.70 -4.38 10.81
CA LYS A 283 12.12 -4.46 12.16
C LYS A 283 10.60 -4.39 12.19
N PHE A 284 9.93 -4.34 11.03
CA PHE A 284 8.48 -4.34 10.96
C PHE A 284 7.94 -5.77 11.03
N THR A 285 6.73 -5.92 11.56
CA THR A 285 5.98 -7.16 11.39
C THR A 285 5.49 -7.26 9.94
N THR A 286 4.94 -6.16 9.43
CA THR A 286 4.49 -6.01 8.04
C THR A 286 4.61 -4.54 7.63
N ALA A 287 5.59 -4.19 6.81
CA ALA A 287 5.74 -2.82 6.32
C ALA A 287 4.81 -2.58 5.12
N ALA A 288 3.72 -1.84 5.33
CA ALA A 288 2.69 -1.54 4.33
C ALA A 288 3.02 -0.27 3.53
N ASP A 289 2.04 0.31 2.82
CA ASP A 289 2.24 1.51 2.02
C ASP A 289 2.59 2.73 2.87
N PHE A 290 3.53 3.54 2.41
CA PHE A 290 4.14 4.59 3.23
C PHE A 290 4.15 5.96 2.55
N PHE A 291 4.22 7.01 3.36
CA PHE A 291 4.40 8.39 2.92
C PHE A 291 5.86 8.82 3.04
N PHE A 292 6.44 9.35 1.96
CA PHE A 292 7.74 10.02 2.00
C PHE A 292 7.56 11.50 2.36
N ASP A 293 7.80 11.84 3.61
CA ASP A 293 7.83 13.23 4.10
C ASP A 293 9.15 13.91 3.70
N ARG A 294 9.15 14.54 2.53
CA ARG A 294 10.33 15.21 1.97
C ARG A 294 10.81 16.36 2.83
N LYS A 295 9.90 17.06 3.55
CA LYS A 295 10.24 18.20 4.39
C LYS A 295 11.09 17.75 5.58
N ASN A 296 10.71 16.67 6.21
CA ASN A 296 11.38 16.14 7.39
C ASN A 296 12.38 15.02 7.06
N LYS A 297 12.61 14.71 5.77
CA LYS A 297 13.52 13.65 5.30
C LYS A 297 13.28 12.32 6.01
N GLN A 298 12.03 11.86 6.01
CA GLN A 298 11.66 10.61 6.67
C GLN A 298 10.60 9.84 5.87
N LEU A 299 10.57 8.53 6.06
CA LEU A 299 9.46 7.69 5.65
C LEU A 299 8.52 7.52 6.86
N ILE A 300 7.23 7.67 6.63
CA ILE A 300 6.20 7.38 7.63
C ILE A 300 5.55 6.09 7.21
N ILE A 301 5.80 5.01 7.94
CA ILE A 301 5.54 3.64 7.50
C ILE A 301 4.54 2.98 8.44
N PRO A 302 3.38 2.52 7.96
CA PRO A 302 2.49 1.68 8.72
C PRO A 302 3.10 0.29 8.93
N ASP A 303 3.10 -0.20 10.17
CA ASP A 303 3.21 -1.61 10.47
C ASP A 303 1.80 -2.17 10.65
N MET A 304 1.30 -2.83 9.61
CA MET A 304 -0.11 -3.22 9.57
C MET A 304 -0.47 -4.20 10.70
N LEU A 305 0.33 -5.23 10.95
CA LEU A 305 0.08 -6.16 12.04
C LEU A 305 0.54 -5.62 13.41
N GLY A 306 1.48 -4.66 13.41
CA GLY A 306 1.92 -3.97 14.63
C GLY A 306 0.96 -2.88 15.11
N GLY A 307 0.04 -2.41 14.28
CA GLY A 307 -0.91 -1.34 14.61
C GLY A 307 -0.26 0.03 14.80
N THR A 308 0.89 0.28 14.17
CA THR A 308 1.71 1.46 14.42
C THR A 308 2.10 2.20 13.14
N LEU A 309 2.51 3.47 13.29
CA LEU A 309 3.32 4.21 12.31
C LEU A 309 4.72 4.40 12.86
N THR A 310 5.72 4.09 12.05
CA THR A 310 7.13 4.36 12.32
C THR A 310 7.61 5.53 11.49
N PHE A 311 8.22 6.54 12.12
CA PHE A 311 8.82 7.70 11.47
C PHE A 311 10.31 7.43 11.28
N LEU A 312 10.67 6.83 10.14
CA LEU A 312 12.03 6.38 9.83
C LEU A 312 12.81 7.50 9.12
N PRO A 313 13.84 8.11 9.73
CA PRO A 313 14.70 9.09 9.07
C PRO A 313 15.39 8.48 7.85
N VAL A 314 15.54 9.29 6.78
CA VAL A 314 16.29 8.92 5.58
C VAL A 314 17.17 10.10 5.17
N GLU A 315 18.39 9.79 4.75
CA GLU A 315 19.36 10.77 4.26
C GLU A 315 19.03 11.29 2.86
#